data_d33c3e0d7da8eea1a2cf1674da94f50b
#
_entry.id   d33c3e0d7da8eea1a2cf1674da94f50b
#
_cell.length_a   1.000
_cell.length_b   1.000
_cell.length_c   1.000
_cell.angle_alpha   90.00
_cell.angle_beta   90.00
_cell.angle_gamma   90.00
#
_symmetry.space_group_name_H-M   'P 1'
#
loop_
_entity.id
_entity.type
_entity.pdbx_description
1 polymer ?
#
loop_
_entity_poly.entity_id
_entity_poly.type
_entity_poly.pdbx_seq_one_letter_code
_entity_poly.pdbx_strand_id
1 'polypeptide(L)'
;KTAKENGMLTIIKPSTLDSLPKELLLYSDLFIPNEKEGKILCPKYSAPEEQAEYFRLMGADKVIITLGSRGCYVKTDSFSKYYKPAEMQKIDSTGGADAFIAALSSYLIRGYTLDKAIVIATYAAAFCISRVGVVSALTDRNSLELYIQRKDPCFLSQ
;
A
#
# COMPACT_ATOMS: atom_id res chain seq x y z
N LYS A 1 1.39 4.73 -19.57
CA LYS A 1 0.63 5.63 -20.45
C LYS A 1 -0.65 4.95 -20.90
N THR A 2 -0.57 3.93 -21.76
CA THR A 2 -1.74 3.22 -22.30
C THR A 2 -2.78 2.78 -21.27
N ALA A 3 -2.37 2.25 -20.13
CA ALA A 3 -3.29 1.85 -19.06
C ALA A 3 -4.11 3.04 -18.55
N LYS A 4 -3.46 4.17 -18.24
CA LYS A 4 -4.15 5.38 -17.76
C LYS A 4 -5.07 5.99 -18.81
N GLU A 5 -4.66 5.99 -20.08
CA GLU A 5 -5.48 6.45 -21.21
C GLU A 5 -6.74 5.58 -21.41
N ASN A 6 -6.71 4.32 -20.95
CA ASN A 6 -7.85 3.41 -20.96
C ASN A 6 -8.62 3.34 -19.63
N GLY A 7 -8.41 4.30 -18.73
CA GLY A 7 -9.14 4.39 -17.47
C GLY A 7 -8.81 3.29 -16.46
N MET A 8 -7.69 2.60 -16.61
CA MET A 8 -7.24 1.57 -15.66
C MET A 8 -6.58 2.21 -14.44
N LEU A 9 -6.83 1.67 -13.25
CA LEU A 9 -6.09 2.00 -12.04
C LEU A 9 -4.64 1.54 -12.17
N THR A 10 -3.70 2.46 -12.06
CA THR A 10 -2.27 2.18 -12.18
C THR A 10 -1.60 2.22 -10.81
N ILE A 11 -1.05 1.08 -10.38
CA ILE A 11 -0.33 0.95 -9.11
C ILE A 11 1.10 0.53 -9.41
N ILE A 12 2.07 1.27 -8.89
CA ILE A 12 3.49 1.02 -9.11
C ILE A 12 4.18 0.77 -7.78
N LYS A 13 4.81 -0.42 -7.66
CA LYS A 13 5.78 -0.73 -6.63
C LYS A 13 7.17 -0.75 -7.28
N PRO A 14 8.10 0.12 -6.85
CA PRO A 14 9.41 0.23 -7.52
C PRO A 14 10.33 -0.98 -7.30
N SER A 15 10.12 -1.72 -6.20
CA SER A 15 10.92 -2.91 -5.87
C SER A 15 12.44 -2.63 -5.90
N THR A 16 13.21 -3.30 -6.76
CA THR A 16 14.68 -3.23 -6.83
C THR A 16 15.21 -2.17 -7.80
N LEU A 17 14.40 -1.16 -8.16
CA LEU A 17 14.85 -0.11 -9.06
C LEU A 17 15.81 0.85 -8.34
N ASP A 18 16.96 1.09 -8.94
CA ASP A 18 17.96 2.07 -8.48
C ASP A 18 17.64 3.49 -8.96
N SER A 19 16.84 3.62 -10.01
CA SER A 19 16.36 4.88 -10.55
C SER A 19 14.97 4.74 -11.12
N LEU A 20 14.22 5.84 -11.13
CA LEU A 20 12.84 5.85 -11.63
C LEU A 20 12.73 6.83 -12.80
N PRO A 21 12.28 6.38 -13.99
CA PRO A 21 11.92 7.30 -15.05
C PRO A 21 10.81 8.24 -14.58
N LYS A 22 11.00 9.56 -14.76
CA LYS A 22 10.02 10.57 -14.30
C LYS A 22 8.63 10.33 -14.87
N GLU A 23 8.58 9.90 -16.13
CA GLU A 23 7.33 9.62 -16.84
C GLU A 23 6.51 8.52 -16.16
N LEU A 24 7.16 7.61 -15.44
CA LEU A 24 6.48 6.52 -14.74
C LEU A 24 5.58 7.05 -13.62
N LEU A 25 6.03 8.05 -12.89
CA LEU A 25 5.26 8.68 -11.81
C LEU A 25 4.06 9.45 -12.34
N LEU A 26 4.19 10.14 -13.48
CA LEU A 26 3.09 10.87 -14.12
C LEU A 26 1.90 9.97 -14.52
N TYR A 27 2.16 8.67 -14.72
CA TYR A 27 1.13 7.69 -15.07
C TYR A 27 0.74 6.79 -13.90
N SER A 28 1.16 7.12 -12.68
CA SER A 28 0.87 6.35 -11.47
C SER A 28 -0.28 6.97 -10.67
N ASP A 29 -1.39 6.25 -10.52
CA ASP A 29 -2.46 6.63 -9.60
C ASP A 29 -2.05 6.36 -8.15
N LEU A 30 -1.30 5.25 -7.91
CA LEU A 30 -0.69 4.95 -6.62
C LEU A 30 0.77 4.51 -6.82
N PHE A 31 1.67 5.22 -6.15
CA PHE A 31 3.08 4.86 -6.05
C PHE A 31 3.37 4.34 -4.63
N ILE A 32 3.84 3.09 -4.52
CA ILE A 32 3.92 2.39 -3.23
C ILE A 32 5.35 1.86 -2.97
N PRO A 33 6.32 2.71 -2.70
CA PRO A 33 7.64 2.29 -2.23
C PRO A 33 7.60 1.89 -0.75
N ASN A 34 8.55 1.08 -0.32
CA ASN A 34 8.89 1.01 1.09
C ASN A 34 9.92 2.11 1.44
N GLU A 35 10.15 2.32 2.74
CA GLU A 35 11.08 3.34 3.24
C GLU A 35 12.50 3.22 2.66
N LYS A 36 13.00 2.00 2.45
CA LYS A 36 14.31 1.74 1.86
C LYS A 36 14.34 2.06 0.37
N GLU A 37 13.34 1.61 -0.37
CA GLU A 37 13.15 1.94 -1.79
C GLU A 37 13.01 3.45 -1.98
N GLY A 38 12.23 4.11 -1.12
CA GLY A 38 12.11 5.56 -1.10
C GLY A 38 13.46 6.25 -0.92
N LYS A 39 14.28 5.77 0.01
CA LYS A 39 15.63 6.33 0.24
C LYS A 39 16.59 6.11 -0.93
N ILE A 40 16.50 4.99 -1.63
CA ILE A 40 17.29 4.74 -2.84
C ILE A 40 16.88 5.70 -3.96
N LEU A 41 15.57 5.86 -4.18
CA LEU A 41 15.04 6.67 -5.28
C LEU A 41 15.10 8.18 -5.01
N CYS A 42 15.16 8.60 -3.75
CA CYS A 42 15.32 10.01 -3.36
C CYS A 42 16.30 10.15 -2.16
N PRO A 43 17.60 9.96 -2.37
CA PRO A 43 18.61 9.88 -1.29
C PRO A 43 18.68 11.12 -0.39
N LYS A 44 18.20 12.26 -0.90
CA LYS A 44 18.17 13.53 -0.19
C LYS A 44 17.22 13.50 1.02
N TYR A 45 16.19 12.65 0.99
CA TYR A 45 15.12 12.64 1.98
C TYR A 45 15.09 11.32 2.75
N SER A 46 14.98 11.39 4.08
CA SER A 46 14.97 10.22 4.95
C SER A 46 13.63 9.98 5.62
N ALA A 47 12.87 11.05 5.91
CA ALA A 47 11.55 10.94 6.52
C ALA A 47 10.50 10.50 5.48
N PRO A 48 9.56 9.63 5.85
CA PRO A 48 8.50 9.18 4.95
C PRO A 48 7.67 10.34 4.37
N GLU A 49 7.46 11.39 5.14
CA GLU A 49 6.74 12.60 4.73
C GLU A 49 7.47 13.32 3.59
N GLU A 50 8.77 13.49 3.74
CA GLU A 50 9.61 14.17 2.73
C GLU A 50 9.71 13.33 1.46
N GLN A 51 9.88 12.01 1.60
CA GLN A 51 9.89 11.09 0.47
C GLN A 51 8.55 11.14 -0.29
N ALA A 52 7.44 11.09 0.43
CA ALA A 52 6.12 11.12 -0.18
C ALA A 52 5.85 12.46 -0.89
N GLU A 53 6.24 13.57 -0.29
CA GLU A 53 6.14 14.89 -0.92
C GLU A 53 6.97 14.95 -2.20
N TYR A 54 8.22 14.46 -2.16
CA TYR A 54 9.09 14.41 -3.34
C TYR A 54 8.44 13.64 -4.50
N PHE A 55 7.90 12.43 -4.25
CA PHE A 55 7.27 11.65 -5.30
C PHE A 55 5.96 12.27 -5.81
N ARG A 56 5.24 12.98 -4.95
CA ARG A 56 4.08 13.78 -5.35
C ARG A 56 4.49 14.90 -6.31
N LEU A 57 5.51 15.66 -5.97
CA LEU A 57 6.05 16.74 -6.82
C LEU A 57 6.62 16.21 -8.15
N MET A 58 7.07 14.95 -8.17
CA MET A 58 7.53 14.27 -9.39
C MET A 58 6.38 13.73 -10.25
N GLY A 59 5.12 13.82 -9.79
CA GLY A 59 3.92 13.57 -10.59
C GLY A 59 3.09 12.35 -10.20
N ALA A 60 3.42 11.63 -9.13
CA ALA A 60 2.56 10.57 -8.62
C ALA A 60 1.25 11.16 -8.07
N ASP A 61 0.09 10.59 -8.41
CA ASP A 61 -1.21 11.08 -7.92
C ASP A 61 -1.39 10.83 -6.42
N LYS A 62 -1.05 9.64 -5.93
CA LYS A 62 -1.05 9.28 -4.51
C LYS A 62 0.21 8.49 -4.18
N VAL A 63 0.79 8.74 -3.01
CA VAL A 63 1.99 8.04 -2.54
C VAL A 63 1.70 7.32 -1.21
N ILE A 64 2.10 6.06 -1.12
CA ILE A 64 2.01 5.26 0.10
C ILE A 64 3.40 4.73 0.42
N ILE A 65 4.04 5.26 1.47
CA ILE A 65 5.33 4.74 1.95
C ILE A 65 5.05 3.64 2.96
N THR A 66 5.37 2.38 2.63
CA THR A 66 5.20 1.27 3.58
C THR A 66 6.37 1.21 4.56
N LEU A 67 6.07 1.07 5.87
CA LEU A 67 7.00 1.19 6.98
C LEU A 67 7.15 -0.12 7.76
N GLY A 68 6.73 -1.23 7.17
CA GLY A 68 6.76 -2.56 7.80
C GLY A 68 5.91 -2.60 9.07
N SER A 69 6.51 -2.93 10.21
CA SER A 69 5.81 -3.02 11.51
C SER A 69 5.29 -1.67 12.04
N ARG A 70 5.60 -0.57 11.39
CA ARG A 70 5.07 0.77 11.73
C ARG A 70 3.87 1.17 10.87
N GLY A 71 3.39 0.29 9.98
CA GLY A 71 2.26 0.56 9.10
C GLY A 71 2.66 1.27 7.81
N CYS A 72 1.99 2.35 7.46
CA CYS A 72 2.34 3.14 6.27
C CYS A 72 2.00 4.64 6.45
N TYR A 73 2.69 5.47 5.69
CA TYR A 73 2.37 6.88 5.51
C TYR A 73 1.75 7.11 4.14
N VAL A 74 0.69 7.87 4.09
CA VAL A 74 -0.05 8.18 2.86
C VAL A 74 -0.05 9.67 2.61
N LYS A 75 0.21 10.06 1.38
CA LYS A 75 0.13 11.44 0.91
C LYS A 75 -0.70 11.51 -0.37
N THR A 76 -1.71 12.38 -0.35
CA THR A 76 -2.58 12.75 -1.47
C THR A 76 -2.62 14.27 -1.62
N ASP A 77 -3.39 14.79 -2.56
CA ASP A 77 -3.65 16.24 -2.66
C ASP A 77 -4.47 16.77 -1.47
N SER A 78 -5.39 15.93 -0.95
CA SER A 78 -6.37 16.37 0.05
C SER A 78 -5.96 16.09 1.49
N PHE A 79 -5.09 15.09 1.72
CA PHE A 79 -4.64 14.74 3.06
C PHE A 79 -3.28 14.06 3.09
N SER A 80 -2.69 14.02 4.28
CA SER A 80 -1.56 13.16 4.61
C SER A 80 -1.76 12.54 5.99
N LYS A 81 -1.46 11.23 6.14
CA LYS A 81 -1.79 10.49 7.36
C LYS A 81 -0.95 9.24 7.52
N TYR A 82 -0.61 8.92 8.77
CA TYR A 82 -0.09 7.62 9.17
C TYR A 82 -1.22 6.62 9.44
N TYR A 83 -1.07 5.41 8.92
CA TYR A 83 -1.95 4.27 9.22
C TYR A 83 -1.17 3.26 10.05
N LYS A 84 -1.75 2.88 11.19
CA LYS A 84 -1.17 1.84 12.05
C LYS A 84 -1.27 0.47 11.34
N PRO A 85 -0.31 -0.44 11.59
CA PRO A 85 -0.43 -1.82 11.14
C PRO A 85 -1.56 -2.52 11.89
N ALA A 86 -2.16 -3.53 11.29
CA ALA A 86 -3.02 -4.45 12.04
C ALA A 86 -2.16 -5.28 13.00
N GLU A 87 -2.63 -5.42 14.24
CA GLU A 87 -1.90 -6.14 15.29
C GLU A 87 -2.02 -7.65 15.11
N MET A 88 -0.93 -8.29 14.68
CA MET A 88 -0.76 -9.74 14.61
C MET A 88 0.68 -10.12 14.91
N GLN A 89 0.87 -11.32 15.43
CA GLN A 89 2.23 -11.85 15.66
C GLN A 89 2.93 -12.06 14.33
N LYS A 90 4.08 -11.43 14.15
CA LYS A 90 4.91 -11.63 12.97
C LYS A 90 5.70 -12.92 13.07
N ILE A 91 5.58 -13.79 12.07
CA ILE A 91 6.33 -15.05 11.91
C ILE A 91 7.29 -14.94 10.72
N ASP A 92 6.78 -14.57 9.55
CA ASP A 92 7.57 -14.43 8.32
C ASP A 92 7.14 -13.16 7.57
N SER A 93 8.08 -12.27 7.23
CA SER A 93 7.74 -11.00 6.55
C SER A 93 7.56 -11.14 5.03
N THR A 94 7.81 -12.31 4.47
CA THR A 94 7.74 -12.56 3.02
C THR A 94 6.29 -12.41 2.51
N GLY A 95 6.11 -11.71 1.41
CA GLY A 95 4.80 -11.53 0.77
C GLY A 95 3.89 -10.47 1.42
N GLY A 96 4.25 -9.90 2.57
CA GLY A 96 3.40 -8.93 3.25
C GLY A 96 3.09 -7.68 2.42
N ALA A 97 4.07 -7.16 1.68
CA ALA A 97 3.86 -6.02 0.78
C ALA A 97 2.97 -6.38 -0.42
N ASP A 98 3.11 -7.61 -0.94
CA ASP A 98 2.31 -8.09 -2.06
C ASP A 98 0.84 -8.30 -1.63
N ALA A 99 0.62 -8.89 -0.44
CA ALA A 99 -0.70 -9.02 0.16
C ALA A 99 -1.36 -7.65 0.41
N PHE A 100 -0.58 -6.66 0.88
CA PHE A 100 -1.05 -5.28 1.05
C PHE A 100 -1.53 -4.70 -0.28
N ILE A 101 -0.72 -4.76 -1.34
CA ILE A 101 -1.04 -4.19 -2.64
C ILE A 101 -2.24 -4.92 -3.27
N ALA A 102 -2.28 -6.24 -3.18
CA ALA A 102 -3.38 -7.05 -3.72
C ALA A 102 -4.71 -6.71 -3.04
N ALA A 103 -4.75 -6.59 -1.73
CA ALA A 103 -5.95 -6.18 -1.01
C ALA A 103 -6.32 -4.73 -1.34
N LEU A 104 -5.37 -3.79 -1.26
CA LEU A 104 -5.60 -2.38 -1.59
C LEU A 104 -6.25 -2.21 -2.97
N SER A 105 -5.66 -2.80 -4.00
CA SER A 105 -6.18 -2.73 -5.37
C SER A 105 -7.57 -3.36 -5.50
N SER A 106 -7.78 -4.54 -4.89
CA SER A 106 -9.05 -5.24 -4.92
C SER A 106 -10.19 -4.42 -4.33
N TYR A 107 -9.96 -3.75 -3.19
CA TYR A 107 -11.01 -2.96 -2.54
C TYR A 107 -11.22 -1.59 -3.19
N LEU A 108 -10.17 -0.96 -3.74
CA LEU A 108 -10.33 0.25 -4.53
C LEU A 108 -11.19 0.03 -5.79
N ILE A 109 -10.96 -1.07 -6.54
CA ILE A 109 -11.76 -1.42 -7.72
C ILE A 109 -13.24 -1.68 -7.35
N ARG A 110 -13.51 -2.09 -6.12
CA ARG A 110 -14.86 -2.30 -5.59
C ARG A 110 -15.53 -1.03 -5.08
N GLY A 111 -14.89 0.14 -5.20
CA GLY A 111 -15.45 1.42 -4.81
C GLY A 111 -15.26 1.79 -3.33
N TYR A 112 -14.44 1.05 -2.58
CA TYR A 112 -14.09 1.48 -1.22
C TYR A 112 -13.23 2.75 -1.26
N THR A 113 -13.41 3.62 -0.27
CA THR A 113 -12.55 4.78 -0.11
C THR A 113 -11.10 4.36 0.14
N LEU A 114 -10.16 5.24 -0.19
CA LEU A 114 -8.73 4.97 0.03
C LEU A 114 -8.43 4.65 1.50
N ASP A 115 -9.03 5.39 2.44
CA ASP A 115 -8.93 5.14 3.89
C ASP A 115 -9.32 3.71 4.26
N LYS A 116 -10.51 3.26 3.84
CA LYS A 116 -10.99 1.91 4.12
C LYS A 116 -10.12 0.84 3.45
N ALA A 117 -9.78 1.04 2.19
CA ALA A 117 -8.95 0.10 1.43
C ALA A 117 -7.55 -0.08 2.05
N ILE A 118 -6.93 1.00 2.55
CA ILE A 118 -5.65 0.94 3.26
C ILE A 118 -5.76 0.14 4.56
N VAL A 119 -6.78 0.40 5.38
CA VAL A 119 -6.96 -0.36 6.63
C VAL A 119 -7.16 -1.85 6.34
N ILE A 120 -7.99 -2.21 5.35
CA ILE A 120 -8.16 -3.60 4.93
C ILE A 120 -6.84 -4.21 4.44
N ALA A 121 -6.06 -3.46 3.68
CA ALA A 121 -4.76 -3.89 3.19
C ALA A 121 -3.75 -4.14 4.34
N THR A 122 -3.80 -3.36 5.43
CA THR A 122 -2.97 -3.64 6.62
C THR A 122 -3.33 -4.97 7.27
N TYR A 123 -4.62 -5.33 7.32
CA TYR A 123 -5.06 -6.65 7.80
C TYR A 123 -4.57 -7.77 6.89
N ALA A 124 -4.69 -7.63 5.57
CA ALA A 124 -4.22 -8.64 4.61
C ALA A 124 -2.71 -8.88 4.75
N ALA A 125 -1.93 -7.80 4.87
CA ALA A 125 -0.50 -7.88 5.13
C ALA A 125 -0.19 -8.59 6.47
N ALA A 126 -0.91 -8.24 7.53
CA ALA A 126 -0.75 -8.84 8.85
C ALA A 126 -1.08 -10.34 8.84
N PHE A 127 -2.14 -10.76 8.15
CA PHE A 127 -2.44 -12.18 7.93
C PHE A 127 -1.29 -12.90 7.23
N CYS A 128 -0.77 -12.34 6.15
CA CYS A 128 0.33 -12.93 5.39
C CYS A 128 1.56 -13.14 6.28
N ILE A 129 1.99 -12.09 7.00
CA ILE A 129 3.21 -12.17 7.82
C ILE A 129 3.05 -12.96 9.13
N SER A 130 1.83 -13.35 9.51
CA SER A 130 1.54 -14.20 10.67
C SER A 130 1.66 -15.69 10.39
N ARG A 131 2.08 -16.08 9.22
CA ARG A 131 2.20 -17.47 8.76
C ARG A 131 3.52 -17.70 8.03
N VAL A 132 3.94 -18.95 7.94
CA VAL A 132 5.10 -19.34 7.15
C VAL A 132 4.70 -19.56 5.69
N GLY A 133 5.54 -19.09 4.77
CA GLY A 133 5.37 -19.24 3.33
C GLY A 133 4.77 -18.00 2.67
N VAL A 134 4.66 -18.03 1.34
CA VAL A 134 4.15 -16.90 0.54
C VAL A 134 2.72 -17.18 0.12
N VAL A 135 2.48 -18.08 -0.83
CA VAL A 135 1.14 -18.35 -1.36
C VAL A 135 0.22 -18.98 -0.30
N SER A 136 0.75 -19.90 0.51
CA SER A 136 0.00 -20.53 1.62
C SER A 136 -0.33 -19.57 2.76
N ALA A 137 0.40 -18.47 2.88
CA ALA A 137 0.18 -17.44 3.89
C ALA A 137 -0.87 -16.41 3.49
N LEU A 138 -1.20 -16.31 2.19
CA LEU A 138 -2.24 -15.38 1.74
C LEU A 138 -3.61 -15.77 2.31
N THR A 139 -4.40 -14.76 2.62
CA THR A 139 -5.78 -14.96 3.06
C THR A 139 -6.74 -14.72 1.90
N ASP A 140 -7.80 -15.49 1.82
CA ASP A 140 -8.90 -15.20 0.92
C ASP A 140 -9.77 -14.05 1.46
N ARG A 141 -10.58 -13.48 0.58
CA ARG A 141 -11.43 -12.34 0.90
C ARG A 141 -12.43 -12.63 2.03
N ASN A 142 -13.09 -13.78 2.00
CA ASN A 142 -14.13 -14.10 2.96
C ASN A 142 -13.55 -14.23 4.38
N SER A 143 -12.41 -14.88 4.50
CA SER A 143 -11.68 -14.99 5.77
C SER A 143 -11.22 -13.64 6.29
N LEU A 144 -10.73 -12.77 5.41
CA LEU A 144 -10.32 -11.41 5.76
C LEU A 144 -11.49 -10.56 6.23
N GLU A 145 -12.57 -10.51 5.47
CA GLU A 145 -13.78 -9.74 5.78
C GLU A 145 -14.43 -10.23 7.09
N LEU A 146 -14.53 -11.55 7.30
CA LEU A 146 -15.04 -12.13 8.52
C LEU A 146 -14.22 -11.73 9.76
N TYR A 147 -12.90 -11.72 9.62
CA TYR A 147 -12.03 -11.28 10.70
C TYR A 147 -12.23 -9.80 11.02
N ILE A 148 -12.29 -8.95 10.02
CA ILE A 148 -12.50 -7.49 10.20
C ILE A 148 -13.87 -7.25 10.84
N GLN A 149 -14.94 -7.91 10.39
CA GLN A 149 -16.28 -7.79 10.97
C GLN A 149 -16.34 -8.20 12.43
N ARG A 150 -15.54 -9.20 12.86
CA ARG A 150 -15.45 -9.58 14.27
C ARG A 150 -14.79 -8.51 15.13
N LYS A 151 -13.89 -7.70 14.56
CA LYS A 151 -13.23 -6.58 15.26
C LYS A 151 -14.07 -5.32 15.25
N ASP A 152 -14.70 -5.02 14.13
CA ASP A 152 -15.59 -3.88 13.92
C ASP A 152 -16.71 -4.27 12.94
N PRO A 153 -17.90 -4.62 13.47
CA PRO A 153 -19.04 -5.06 12.65
C PRO A 153 -19.51 -4.04 11.60
N CYS A 154 -19.29 -2.75 11.86
CA CYS A 154 -19.72 -1.67 10.98
C CYS A 154 -18.66 -1.25 9.97
N PHE A 155 -17.42 -1.72 10.09
CA PHE A 155 -16.30 -1.22 9.30
C PHE A 155 -16.46 -1.43 7.79
N LEU A 156 -16.97 -2.59 7.37
CA LEU A 156 -17.16 -2.96 5.96
C LEU A 156 -18.48 -2.44 5.36
N SER A 157 -19.39 -1.88 6.19
CA SER A 157 -20.62 -1.23 5.69
C SER A 157 -20.25 -0.01 4.85
N GLN A 158 -20.76 0.02 3.63
CA GLN A 158 -20.56 1.15 2.70
C GLN A 158 -21.46 2.32 3.05
#